data_098aa085bfeb88bb5fafe9fe94d0000c
#
_entry.id   098aa085bfeb88bb5fafe9fe94d0000c
#
_cell.length_a   1.000
_cell.length_b   1.000
_cell.length_c   1.000
_cell.angle_alpha   90.00
_cell.angle_beta   90.00
_cell.angle_gamma   90.00
#
_symmetry.space_group_name_H-M   'P 1'
#
loop_
_entity.id
_entity.type
_entity.pdbx_description
1 polymer ?
#
loop_
_entity_poly.entity_id
_entity_poly.type
_entity_poly.pdbx_seq_one_letter_code
_entity_poly.pdbx_strand_id
1 'polypeptide(L)'
;MIRYTSEIVSLGLETLRAWPEIWHHRRKVIQCFYDMANASLLMSCVLSLFIGGVLALQSGPVLVERGLSFVVGQLVGLSMCKELAPVMMAILMAGRIGSAITAELGSMKVYQEIDALWTMKINPIHYLVLPRVAAILCALPLLVLFSILVGWMGGGLVSWLNQEIGLSLQAYFSHLKAGISLQDLAQGITKSIFFAMLIGIVSCHHGLQTKGGPRSIGRSVTQSVVQSIVCILISDYAITRIFVWIE
;
A
#
# COMPACT_ATOMS: atom_id res chain seq x y z
N MET A 1 25.98 -1.94 5.18
CA MET A 1 24.72 -2.47 4.63
C MET A 1 24.13 -3.55 5.52
N ILE A 2 24.86 -4.61 5.91
CA ILE A 2 24.37 -5.73 6.75
C ILE A 2 23.86 -5.28 8.14
N ARG A 3 24.54 -4.34 8.80
CA ARG A 3 24.13 -3.79 10.11
C ARG A 3 22.82 -3.01 10.04
N TYR A 4 22.57 -2.33 8.94
CA TYR A 4 21.36 -1.54 8.69
C TYR A 4 20.13 -2.44 8.45
N THR A 5 20.28 -3.52 7.71
CA THR A 5 19.20 -4.49 7.50
C THR A 5 18.86 -5.25 8.80
N SER A 6 19.86 -5.56 9.64
CA SER A 6 19.61 -6.20 10.93
C SER A 6 18.82 -5.33 11.91
N GLU A 7 19.03 -4.00 11.89
CA GLU A 7 18.29 -3.07 12.74
C GLU A 7 16.82 -2.92 12.30
N ILE A 8 16.53 -2.94 10.99
CA ILE A 8 15.16 -2.96 10.46
C ILE A 8 14.43 -4.25 10.87
N VAL A 9 15.10 -5.39 10.72
CA VAL A 9 14.55 -6.71 11.09
C VAL A 9 14.30 -6.80 12.59
N SER A 10 15.24 -6.30 13.42
CA SER A 10 15.06 -6.30 14.88
C SER A 10 13.87 -5.43 15.31
N LEU A 11 13.71 -4.25 14.71
CA LEU A 11 12.58 -3.37 14.96
C LEU A 11 11.25 -4.02 14.55
N GLY A 12 11.24 -4.73 13.42
CA GLY A 12 10.08 -5.51 12.99
C GLY A 12 9.72 -6.63 13.97
N LEU A 13 10.72 -7.38 14.46
CA LEU A 13 10.51 -8.44 15.44
C LEU A 13 10.02 -7.90 16.80
N GLU A 14 10.56 -6.77 17.26
CA GLU A 14 10.11 -6.12 18.48
C GLU A 14 8.68 -5.62 18.34
N THR A 15 8.33 -5.02 17.20
CA THR A 15 6.96 -4.58 16.92
C THR A 15 5.98 -5.76 16.90
N LEU A 16 6.37 -6.90 16.33
CA LEU A 16 5.56 -8.13 16.33
C LEU A 16 5.41 -8.73 17.75
N ARG A 17 6.45 -8.67 18.57
CA ARG A 17 6.37 -9.12 19.97
C ARG A 17 5.47 -8.21 20.82
N ALA A 18 5.41 -6.94 20.50
CA ALA A 18 4.54 -5.97 21.17
C ALA A 18 3.07 -6.06 20.74
N TRP A 19 2.73 -6.92 19.77
CA TRP A 19 1.36 -7.06 19.22
C TRP A 19 0.25 -7.25 20.25
N PRO A 20 0.44 -8.04 21.35
CA PRO A 20 -0.61 -8.18 22.38
C PRO A 20 -0.99 -6.87 23.09
N GLU A 21 -0.09 -5.88 23.11
CA GLU A 21 -0.33 -4.60 23.77
C GLU A 21 -1.16 -3.61 22.94
N ILE A 22 -1.49 -3.93 21.68
CA ILE A 22 -2.34 -3.11 20.80
C ILE A 22 -3.69 -2.77 21.47
N TRP A 23 -4.26 -3.71 22.22
CA TRP A 23 -5.52 -3.49 22.93
C TRP A 23 -5.48 -2.33 23.91
N HIS A 24 -4.33 -2.08 24.52
CA HIS A 24 -4.12 -0.95 25.44
C HIS A 24 -4.06 0.40 24.69
N HIS A 25 -3.58 0.40 23.45
CA HIS A 25 -3.40 1.59 22.60
C HIS A 25 -4.46 1.75 21.52
N ARG A 26 -5.60 1.00 21.60
CA ARG A 26 -6.65 0.96 20.56
C ARG A 26 -7.15 2.33 20.08
N ARG A 27 -7.27 3.31 20.99
CA ARG A 27 -7.71 4.68 20.61
C ARG A 27 -6.72 5.35 19.66
N LYS A 28 -5.41 5.21 19.91
CA LYS A 28 -4.38 5.77 19.04
C LYS A 28 -4.33 5.06 17.69
N VAL A 29 -4.48 3.72 17.69
CA VAL A 29 -4.54 2.95 16.45
C VAL A 29 -5.71 3.41 15.58
N ILE A 30 -6.90 3.59 16.16
CA ILE A 30 -8.09 4.06 15.44
C ILE A 30 -7.89 5.48 14.91
N GLN A 31 -7.30 6.38 15.69
CA GLN A 31 -7.00 7.74 15.22
C GLN A 31 -6.01 7.72 14.05
N CYS A 32 -4.86 7.04 14.21
CA CYS A 32 -3.89 6.91 13.13
C CYS A 32 -4.50 6.27 11.88
N PHE A 33 -5.34 5.23 12.05
CA PHE A 33 -6.05 4.59 10.95
C PHE A 33 -6.97 5.57 10.22
N TYR A 34 -7.80 6.31 10.96
CA TYR A 34 -8.72 7.29 10.38
C TYR A 34 -7.97 8.38 9.61
N ASP A 35 -6.92 8.94 10.19
CA ASP A 35 -6.12 9.99 9.56
C ASP A 35 -5.43 9.47 8.28
N MET A 36 -4.86 8.27 8.33
CA MET A 36 -4.20 7.64 7.18
C MET A 36 -5.19 7.28 6.07
N ALA A 37 -6.30 6.63 6.41
CA ALA A 37 -7.30 6.18 5.45
C ALA A 37 -8.00 7.37 4.79
N ASN A 38 -8.52 8.31 5.58
CA ASN A 38 -9.26 9.48 5.07
C ASN A 38 -8.36 10.37 4.20
N ALA A 39 -7.14 10.65 4.66
CA ALA A 39 -6.20 11.45 3.90
C ALA A 39 -5.87 10.85 2.53
N SER A 40 -5.82 9.52 2.39
CA SER A 40 -5.39 8.84 1.16
C SER A 40 -6.54 8.40 0.26
N LEU A 41 -7.78 8.36 0.76
CA LEU A 41 -8.93 7.78 0.06
C LEU A 41 -9.23 8.48 -1.28
N LEU A 42 -9.32 9.81 -1.28
CA LEU A 42 -9.62 10.57 -2.50
C LEU A 42 -8.56 10.34 -3.58
N MET A 43 -7.28 10.41 -3.18
CA MET A 43 -6.17 10.26 -4.12
C MET A 43 -6.09 8.82 -4.66
N SER A 44 -6.39 7.81 -3.81
CA SER A 44 -6.46 6.42 -4.23
C SER A 44 -7.59 6.18 -5.23
N CYS A 45 -8.77 6.74 -5.00
CA CYS A 45 -9.90 6.62 -5.92
C CYS A 45 -9.59 7.23 -7.29
N VAL A 46 -9.04 8.45 -7.32
CA VAL A 46 -8.66 9.11 -8.57
C VAL A 46 -7.61 8.29 -9.33
N LEU A 47 -6.54 7.89 -8.64
CA LEU A 47 -5.47 7.11 -9.25
C LEU A 47 -6.01 5.79 -9.85
N SER A 48 -6.81 5.05 -9.09
CA SER A 48 -7.34 3.74 -9.50
C SER A 48 -8.30 3.84 -10.67
N LEU A 49 -9.16 4.87 -10.68
CA LEU A 49 -10.11 5.11 -11.76
C LEU A 49 -9.36 5.32 -13.08
N PHE A 50 -8.33 6.16 -13.07
CA PHE A 50 -7.51 6.40 -14.26
C PHE A 50 -6.69 5.18 -14.69
N ILE A 51 -6.09 4.44 -13.75
CA ILE A 51 -5.31 3.23 -14.08
C ILE A 51 -6.20 2.19 -14.75
N GLY A 52 -7.38 1.89 -14.17
CA GLY A 52 -8.32 0.96 -14.77
C GLY A 52 -8.83 1.42 -16.15
N GLY A 53 -9.11 2.73 -16.27
CA GLY A 53 -9.50 3.33 -17.54
C GLY A 53 -8.42 3.28 -18.61
N VAL A 54 -7.17 3.62 -18.26
CA VAL A 54 -6.03 3.56 -19.20
C VAL A 54 -5.76 2.14 -19.64
N LEU A 55 -5.84 1.16 -18.72
CA LEU A 55 -5.66 -0.24 -19.07
C LEU A 55 -6.72 -0.71 -20.08
N ALA A 56 -7.98 -0.36 -19.86
CA ALA A 56 -9.07 -0.67 -20.82
C ALA A 56 -8.86 0.03 -22.16
N LEU A 57 -8.42 1.30 -22.14
CA LEU A 57 -8.16 2.08 -23.34
C LEU A 57 -7.03 1.51 -24.19
N GLN A 58 -5.95 1.04 -23.57
CA GLN A 58 -4.79 0.51 -24.29
C GLN A 58 -5.02 -0.92 -24.80
N SER A 59 -5.65 -1.78 -23.99
CA SER A 59 -5.84 -3.18 -24.34
C SER A 59 -7.13 -3.45 -25.11
N GLY A 60 -8.17 -2.63 -24.90
CA GLY A 60 -9.51 -2.84 -25.43
C GLY A 60 -9.58 -2.92 -26.96
N PRO A 61 -9.12 -1.89 -27.69
CA PRO A 61 -9.17 -1.88 -29.16
C PRO A 61 -8.45 -3.11 -29.77
N VAL A 62 -7.24 -3.39 -29.28
CA VAL A 62 -6.43 -4.53 -29.76
C VAL A 62 -7.12 -5.88 -29.55
N LEU A 63 -7.82 -6.05 -28.43
CA LEU A 63 -8.55 -7.28 -28.13
C LEU A 63 -9.83 -7.40 -28.98
N VAL A 64 -10.54 -6.29 -29.20
CA VAL A 64 -11.75 -6.24 -30.02
C VAL A 64 -11.43 -6.55 -31.49
N GLU A 65 -10.37 -5.97 -32.05
CA GLU A 65 -9.92 -6.27 -33.42
C GLU A 65 -9.62 -7.75 -33.63
N ARG A 66 -9.17 -8.45 -32.57
CA ARG A 66 -8.91 -9.89 -32.60
C ARG A 66 -10.14 -10.75 -32.28
N GLY A 67 -11.32 -10.16 -32.13
CA GLY A 67 -12.55 -10.87 -31.77
C GLY A 67 -12.62 -11.35 -30.32
N LEU A 68 -11.75 -10.84 -29.44
CA LEU A 68 -11.61 -11.23 -28.02
C LEU A 68 -12.20 -10.17 -27.08
N SER A 69 -13.33 -9.58 -27.43
CA SER A 69 -13.97 -8.52 -26.64
C SER A 69 -14.29 -8.93 -25.19
N PHE A 70 -14.59 -10.22 -24.98
CA PHE A 70 -14.88 -10.77 -23.65
C PHE A 70 -13.67 -10.75 -22.72
N VAL A 71 -12.42 -10.72 -23.26
CA VAL A 71 -11.20 -10.72 -22.47
C VAL A 71 -10.92 -9.35 -21.85
N VAL A 72 -11.44 -8.24 -22.40
CA VAL A 72 -11.19 -6.87 -21.93
C VAL A 72 -11.54 -6.74 -20.43
N GLY A 73 -12.74 -7.14 -20.04
CA GLY A 73 -13.17 -7.07 -18.64
C GLY A 73 -12.36 -8.00 -17.73
N GLN A 74 -12.03 -9.20 -18.20
CA GLN A 74 -11.21 -10.15 -17.44
C GLN A 74 -9.80 -9.64 -17.21
N LEU A 75 -9.15 -9.08 -18.24
CA LEU A 75 -7.78 -8.55 -18.17
C LEU A 75 -7.69 -7.38 -17.22
N VAL A 76 -8.60 -6.39 -17.33
CA VAL A 76 -8.63 -5.26 -16.39
C VAL A 76 -8.88 -5.76 -14.97
N GLY A 77 -9.82 -6.69 -14.82
CA GLY A 77 -10.18 -7.26 -13.53
C GLY A 77 -9.01 -7.96 -12.84
N LEU A 78 -8.36 -8.90 -13.51
CA LEU A 78 -7.24 -9.66 -12.98
C LEU A 78 -6.01 -8.78 -12.71
N SER A 79 -5.68 -7.89 -13.65
CA SER A 79 -4.53 -6.99 -13.50
C SER A 79 -4.70 -6.05 -12.29
N MET A 80 -5.91 -5.53 -12.08
CA MET A 80 -6.20 -4.70 -10.92
C MET A 80 -6.09 -5.49 -9.62
N CYS A 81 -6.61 -6.71 -9.56
CA CYS A 81 -6.59 -7.53 -8.33
C CYS A 81 -5.19 -8.00 -7.96
N LYS A 82 -4.47 -8.61 -8.93
CA LYS A 82 -3.20 -9.30 -8.65
C LYS A 82 -2.01 -8.35 -8.50
N GLU A 83 -1.97 -7.24 -9.28
CA GLU A 83 -0.76 -6.43 -9.40
C GLU A 83 -1.01 -4.92 -9.23
N LEU A 84 -1.83 -4.32 -10.09
CA LEU A 84 -1.89 -2.86 -10.20
C LEU A 84 -2.39 -2.20 -8.92
N ALA A 85 -3.51 -2.65 -8.35
CA ALA A 85 -4.04 -2.03 -7.15
C ALA A 85 -3.11 -2.22 -5.93
N PRO A 86 -2.63 -3.44 -5.57
CA PRO A 86 -1.74 -3.61 -4.43
C PRO A 86 -0.45 -2.81 -4.53
N VAL A 87 0.23 -2.85 -5.68
CA VAL A 87 1.53 -2.19 -5.87
C VAL A 87 1.40 -0.68 -5.92
N MET A 88 0.45 -0.16 -6.72
CA MET A 88 0.25 1.29 -6.86
C MET A 88 -0.21 1.92 -5.55
N MET A 89 -1.08 1.24 -4.81
CA MET A 89 -1.50 1.72 -3.49
C MET A 89 -0.35 1.68 -2.48
N ALA A 90 0.50 0.66 -2.51
CA ALA A 90 1.67 0.59 -1.65
C ALA A 90 2.66 1.74 -1.93
N ILE A 91 2.94 2.04 -3.22
CA ILE A 91 3.81 3.16 -3.62
C ILE A 91 3.22 4.50 -3.16
N LEU A 92 1.91 4.71 -3.38
CA LEU A 92 1.22 5.91 -2.94
C LEU A 92 1.29 6.08 -1.42
N MET A 93 1.06 5.01 -0.66
CA MET A 93 1.12 5.01 0.80
C MET A 93 2.53 5.20 1.33
N ALA A 94 3.55 4.63 0.68
CA ALA A 94 4.95 4.88 1.03
C ALA A 94 5.32 6.35 0.85
N GLY A 95 4.89 6.96 -0.28
CA GLY A 95 5.14 8.38 -0.56
C GLY A 95 4.40 9.33 0.37
N ARG A 96 3.16 9.02 0.74
CA ARG A 96 2.31 9.93 1.54
C ARG A 96 2.39 9.63 3.04
N ILE A 97 2.03 8.42 3.45
CA ILE A 97 1.95 8.05 4.86
C ILE A 97 3.32 7.69 5.41
N GLY A 98 4.12 6.94 4.64
CA GLY A 98 5.50 6.61 5.03
C GLY A 98 6.35 7.85 5.24
N SER A 99 6.24 8.85 4.35
CA SER A 99 6.91 10.14 4.49
C SER A 99 6.45 10.91 5.74
N ALA A 100 5.13 10.96 6.00
CA ALA A 100 4.56 11.62 7.16
C ALA A 100 5.03 10.98 8.48
N ILE A 101 4.98 9.65 8.59
CA ILE A 101 5.48 8.90 9.74
C ILE A 101 6.97 9.20 9.99
N THR A 102 7.78 9.17 8.92
CA THR A 102 9.22 9.45 9.03
C THR A 102 9.49 10.88 9.46
N ALA A 103 8.74 11.86 8.92
CA ALA A 103 8.88 13.27 9.28
C ALA A 103 8.51 13.52 10.75
N GLU A 104 7.40 12.96 11.21
CA GLU A 104 6.89 13.11 12.55
C GLU A 104 7.84 12.49 13.59
N LEU A 105 8.24 11.23 13.41
CA LEU A 105 9.19 10.58 14.30
C LEU A 105 10.58 11.21 14.24
N GLY A 106 11.01 11.66 13.05
CA GLY A 106 12.27 12.38 12.86
C GLY A 106 12.27 13.72 13.58
N SER A 107 11.15 14.44 13.55
CA SER A 107 10.95 15.68 14.33
C SER A 107 11.05 15.41 15.84
N MET A 108 10.29 14.42 16.34
CA MET A 108 10.35 14.03 17.75
C MET A 108 11.76 13.61 18.18
N LYS A 109 12.54 12.97 17.28
CA LYS A 109 13.94 12.61 17.59
C LYS A 109 14.86 13.82 17.64
N VAL A 110 14.73 14.74 16.69
CA VAL A 110 15.55 15.98 16.64
C VAL A 110 15.28 16.89 17.85
N TYR A 111 14.02 16.97 18.31
CA TYR A 111 13.65 17.76 19.50
C TYR A 111 13.79 16.99 20.81
N GLN A 112 14.43 15.81 20.80
CA GLN A 112 14.70 14.97 21.98
C GLN A 112 13.44 14.47 22.72
N GLU A 113 12.27 14.53 22.11
CA GLU A 113 11.02 14.03 22.70
C GLU A 113 11.07 12.50 22.91
N ILE A 114 11.72 11.76 22.01
CA ILE A 114 11.92 10.30 22.14
C ILE A 114 12.84 9.98 23.32
N ASP A 115 13.88 10.79 23.56
CA ASP A 115 14.81 10.61 24.67
C ASP A 115 14.11 10.95 26.01
N ALA A 116 13.18 11.92 26.00
CA ALA A 116 12.32 12.20 27.15
C ALA A 116 11.39 11.01 27.50
N LEU A 117 10.85 10.28 26.52
CA LEU A 117 10.07 9.06 26.77
C LEU A 117 10.90 7.98 27.47
N TRP A 118 12.17 7.81 27.08
CA TRP A 118 13.08 6.88 27.74
C TRP A 118 13.34 7.26 29.19
N THR A 119 13.50 8.54 29.51
CA THR A 119 13.67 9.00 30.91
C THR A 119 12.44 8.74 31.76
N MET A 120 11.25 8.79 31.17
CA MET A 120 9.98 8.43 31.80
C MET A 120 9.72 6.90 31.87
N LYS A 121 10.68 6.06 31.46
CA LYS A 121 10.56 4.58 31.37
C LYS A 121 9.43 4.12 30.43
N ILE A 122 9.06 4.93 29.45
CA ILE A 122 8.09 4.57 28.42
C ILE A 122 8.87 4.08 27.20
N ASN A 123 8.59 2.85 26.73
CA ASN A 123 9.22 2.31 25.54
C ASN A 123 8.65 3.01 24.28
N PRO A 124 9.47 3.77 23.51
CA PRO A 124 9.01 4.49 22.32
C PRO A 124 8.46 3.54 21.24
N ILE A 125 8.95 2.30 21.17
CA ILE A 125 8.49 1.32 20.17
C ILE A 125 7.03 0.98 20.43
N HIS A 126 6.66 0.67 21.67
CA HIS A 126 5.28 0.33 22.04
C HIS A 126 4.34 1.54 21.94
N TYR A 127 4.84 2.73 22.24
CA TYR A 127 4.02 3.94 22.30
C TYR A 127 3.86 4.68 20.96
N LEU A 128 4.90 4.67 20.12
CA LEU A 128 4.95 5.42 18.85
C LEU A 128 4.89 4.53 17.61
N VAL A 129 5.68 3.44 17.58
CA VAL A 129 5.81 2.59 16.38
C VAL A 129 4.61 1.67 16.23
N LEU A 130 4.27 0.93 17.28
CA LEU A 130 3.21 -0.07 17.26
C LEU A 130 1.87 0.45 16.75
N PRO A 131 1.32 1.59 17.24
CA PRO A 131 0.04 2.09 16.75
C PRO A 131 0.07 2.49 15.28
N ARG A 132 1.19 3.04 14.79
CA ARG A 132 1.36 3.46 13.39
C ARG A 132 1.45 2.26 12.45
N VAL A 133 2.23 1.24 12.82
CA VAL A 133 2.35 0.00 12.04
C VAL A 133 1.01 -0.75 12.01
N ALA A 134 0.31 -0.84 13.13
CA ALA A 134 -1.02 -1.46 13.19
C ALA A 134 -2.05 -0.70 12.34
N ALA A 135 -2.02 0.62 12.36
CA ALA A 135 -2.92 1.45 11.56
C ALA A 135 -2.71 1.25 10.06
N ILE A 136 -1.46 1.25 9.57
CA ILE A 136 -1.18 1.05 8.14
C ILE A 136 -1.49 -0.39 7.69
N LEU A 137 -1.30 -1.39 8.56
CA LEU A 137 -1.68 -2.79 8.29
C LEU A 137 -3.19 -2.98 8.06
N CYS A 138 -4.02 -2.15 8.67
CA CYS A 138 -5.45 -2.16 8.42
C CYS A 138 -5.85 -1.22 7.26
N ALA A 139 -5.20 -0.05 7.15
CA ALA A 139 -5.56 0.97 6.18
C ALA A 139 -5.24 0.55 4.74
N LEU A 140 -4.05 -0.03 4.50
CA LEU A 140 -3.60 -0.33 3.14
C LEU A 140 -4.45 -1.43 2.47
N PRO A 141 -4.76 -2.59 3.11
CA PRO A 141 -5.64 -3.59 2.50
C PRO A 141 -7.04 -3.05 2.21
N LEU A 142 -7.59 -2.21 3.09
CA LEU A 142 -8.89 -1.58 2.87
C LEU A 142 -8.84 -0.63 1.65
N LEU A 143 -7.82 0.21 1.56
CA LEU A 143 -7.63 1.10 0.40
C LEU A 143 -7.41 0.33 -0.90
N VAL A 144 -6.72 -0.82 -0.85
CA VAL A 144 -6.55 -1.70 -2.02
C VAL A 144 -7.89 -2.26 -2.49
N LEU A 145 -8.77 -2.70 -1.58
CA LEU A 145 -10.12 -3.13 -1.94
C LEU A 145 -10.93 -2.03 -2.62
N PHE A 146 -10.93 -0.83 -2.06
CA PHE A 146 -11.56 0.33 -2.70
C PHE A 146 -10.94 0.65 -4.05
N SER A 147 -9.63 0.57 -4.17
CA SER A 147 -8.86 0.79 -5.39
C SER A 147 -9.26 -0.19 -6.49
N ILE A 148 -9.41 -1.48 -6.17
CA ILE A 148 -9.86 -2.51 -7.10
C ILE A 148 -11.25 -2.16 -7.64
N LEU A 149 -12.20 -1.86 -6.75
CA LEU A 149 -13.58 -1.54 -7.14
C LEU A 149 -13.64 -0.30 -8.03
N VAL A 150 -12.96 0.77 -7.66
CA VAL A 150 -12.93 2.01 -8.43
C VAL A 150 -12.21 1.81 -9.77
N GLY A 151 -11.15 1.02 -9.82
CA GLY A 151 -10.44 0.68 -11.06
C GLY A 151 -11.31 -0.12 -12.03
N TRP A 152 -12.12 -1.06 -11.51
CA TRP A 152 -13.11 -1.77 -12.34
C TRP A 152 -14.15 -0.83 -12.92
N MET A 153 -14.63 0.13 -12.13
CA MET A 153 -15.55 1.16 -12.61
C MET A 153 -14.90 2.03 -13.68
N GLY A 154 -13.63 2.43 -13.50
CA GLY A 154 -12.87 3.20 -14.49
C GLY A 154 -12.71 2.46 -15.82
N GLY A 155 -12.33 1.17 -15.77
CA GLY A 155 -12.24 0.32 -16.96
C GLY A 155 -13.57 0.15 -17.67
N GLY A 156 -14.66 -0.08 -16.92
CA GLY A 156 -16.01 -0.20 -17.48
C GLY A 156 -16.49 1.08 -18.15
N LEU A 157 -16.26 2.24 -17.51
CA LEU A 157 -16.65 3.53 -18.02
C LEU A 157 -15.95 3.86 -19.34
N VAL A 158 -14.64 3.61 -19.44
CA VAL A 158 -13.87 3.81 -20.66
C VAL A 158 -14.30 2.81 -21.74
N SER A 159 -14.55 1.55 -21.42
CA SER A 159 -15.01 0.54 -22.37
C SER A 159 -16.39 0.88 -22.96
N TRP A 160 -17.23 1.56 -22.22
CA TRP A 160 -18.55 2.03 -22.68
C TRP A 160 -18.46 3.31 -23.52
N LEU A 161 -17.59 4.26 -23.14
CA LEU A 161 -17.45 5.55 -23.83
C LEU A 161 -16.69 5.44 -25.17
N ASN A 162 -15.75 4.48 -25.25
CA ASN A 162 -14.93 4.33 -26.45
C ASN A 162 -15.66 3.50 -27.51
N GLN A 163 -15.93 4.10 -28.66
CA GLN A 163 -16.62 3.46 -29.79
C GLN A 163 -15.82 2.28 -30.40
N GLU A 164 -14.49 2.30 -30.31
CA GLU A 164 -13.65 1.21 -30.82
C GLU A 164 -13.79 -0.07 -29.96
N ILE A 165 -14.12 0.08 -28.69
CA ILE A 165 -14.34 -1.05 -27.78
C ILE A 165 -15.81 -1.48 -27.85
N GLY A 166 -16.76 -0.52 -27.81
CA GLY A 166 -18.18 -0.71 -28.02
C GLY A 166 -18.87 -1.68 -27.05
N LEU A 167 -18.28 -1.94 -25.88
CA LEU A 167 -18.83 -2.84 -24.88
C LEU A 167 -19.86 -2.15 -24.00
N SER A 168 -21.04 -2.77 -23.85
CA SER A 168 -22.00 -2.31 -22.86
C SER A 168 -21.46 -2.55 -21.43
N LEU A 169 -21.82 -1.67 -20.48
CA LEU A 169 -21.44 -1.84 -19.07
C LEU A 169 -21.82 -3.22 -18.53
N GLN A 170 -23.01 -3.72 -18.90
CA GLN A 170 -23.47 -5.04 -18.46
C GLN A 170 -22.59 -6.17 -19.00
N ALA A 171 -22.19 -6.12 -20.27
CA ALA A 171 -21.28 -7.09 -20.86
C ALA A 171 -19.90 -7.04 -20.19
N TYR A 172 -19.35 -5.82 -19.99
CA TYR A 172 -18.07 -5.65 -19.32
C TYR A 172 -18.04 -6.27 -17.91
N PHE A 173 -19.02 -5.94 -17.06
CA PHE A 173 -19.07 -6.48 -15.69
C PHE A 173 -19.38 -7.99 -15.66
N SER A 174 -20.14 -8.52 -16.61
CA SER A 174 -20.36 -9.97 -16.71
C SER A 174 -19.08 -10.73 -17.06
N HIS A 175 -18.29 -10.21 -18.00
CA HIS A 175 -16.98 -10.77 -18.37
C HIS A 175 -15.96 -10.64 -17.21
N LEU A 176 -15.95 -9.50 -16.53
CA LEU A 176 -15.12 -9.26 -15.36
C LEU A 176 -15.42 -10.29 -14.25
N LYS A 177 -16.70 -10.48 -13.93
CA LYS A 177 -17.12 -11.45 -12.90
C LYS A 177 -16.77 -12.90 -13.28
N ALA A 178 -16.85 -13.24 -14.55
CA ALA A 178 -16.49 -14.58 -15.03
C ALA A 178 -14.98 -14.85 -14.98
N GLY A 179 -14.14 -13.81 -15.04
CA GLY A 179 -12.69 -13.95 -15.07
C GLY A 179 -11.98 -13.82 -13.73
N ILE A 180 -12.67 -13.42 -12.66
CA ILE A 180 -12.06 -13.18 -11.35
C ILE A 180 -12.50 -14.23 -10.35
N SER A 181 -11.53 -14.83 -9.66
CA SER A 181 -11.76 -15.74 -8.55
C SER A 181 -11.55 -15.04 -7.18
N LEU A 182 -12.11 -15.63 -6.13
CA LEU A 182 -11.81 -15.18 -4.75
C LEU A 182 -10.33 -15.31 -4.40
N GLN A 183 -9.63 -16.25 -5.05
CA GLN A 183 -8.19 -16.45 -4.88
C GLN A 183 -7.40 -15.23 -5.38
N ASP A 184 -7.80 -14.63 -6.53
CA ASP A 184 -7.15 -13.44 -7.09
C ASP A 184 -7.24 -12.23 -6.14
N LEU A 185 -8.42 -12.04 -5.53
CA LEU A 185 -8.63 -11.01 -4.50
C LEU A 185 -7.79 -11.28 -3.24
N ALA A 186 -7.76 -12.54 -2.80
CA ALA A 186 -6.98 -12.93 -1.62
C ALA A 186 -5.48 -12.73 -1.84
N GLN A 187 -4.96 -12.99 -3.05
CA GLN A 187 -3.57 -12.70 -3.42
C GLN A 187 -3.25 -11.21 -3.29
N GLY A 188 -4.10 -10.33 -3.84
CA GLY A 188 -3.91 -8.88 -3.75
C GLY A 188 -3.95 -8.36 -2.30
N ILE A 189 -4.88 -8.87 -1.48
CA ILE A 189 -4.96 -8.51 -0.06
C ILE A 189 -3.73 -9.00 0.70
N THR A 190 -3.27 -10.22 0.46
CA THR A 190 -2.07 -10.77 1.10
C THR A 190 -0.84 -9.92 0.76
N LYS A 191 -0.64 -9.57 -0.53
CA LYS A 191 0.42 -8.65 -0.94
C LYS A 191 0.33 -7.31 -0.20
N SER A 192 -0.86 -6.74 -0.09
CA SER A 192 -1.07 -5.45 0.58
C SER A 192 -0.69 -5.48 2.06
N ILE A 193 -0.95 -6.57 2.77
CA ILE A 193 -0.54 -6.75 4.17
C ILE A 193 0.99 -6.75 4.30
N PHE A 194 1.68 -7.48 3.41
CA PHE A 194 3.15 -7.48 3.38
C PHE A 194 3.72 -6.10 3.10
N PHE A 195 3.17 -5.39 2.12
CA PHE A 195 3.61 -4.03 1.80
C PHE A 195 3.34 -3.04 2.92
N ALA A 196 2.19 -3.14 3.60
CA ALA A 196 1.88 -2.31 4.76
C ALA A 196 2.92 -2.48 5.88
N MET A 197 3.30 -3.73 6.16
CA MET A 197 4.32 -4.05 7.16
C MET A 197 5.68 -3.45 6.77
N LEU A 198 6.10 -3.62 5.52
CA LEU A 198 7.36 -3.05 5.02
C LEU A 198 7.39 -1.53 5.13
N ILE A 199 6.33 -0.85 4.65
CA ILE A 199 6.24 0.61 4.70
C ILE A 199 6.30 1.09 6.15
N GLY A 200 5.50 0.48 7.03
CA GLY A 200 5.43 0.86 8.44
C GLY A 200 6.78 0.74 9.15
N ILE A 201 7.46 -0.40 8.99
CA ILE A 201 8.75 -0.66 9.65
C ILE A 201 9.84 0.25 9.08
N VAL A 202 9.96 0.36 7.76
CA VAL A 202 10.99 1.19 7.12
C VAL A 202 10.81 2.66 7.48
N SER A 203 9.57 3.17 7.45
CA SER A 203 9.29 4.57 7.78
C SER A 203 9.58 4.90 9.24
N CYS A 204 9.19 4.01 10.17
CA CYS A 204 9.49 4.19 11.58
C CYS A 204 11.00 4.12 11.86
N HIS A 205 11.70 3.18 11.21
CA HIS A 205 13.15 3.03 11.36
C HIS A 205 13.89 4.30 10.96
N HIS A 206 13.61 4.85 9.77
CA HIS A 206 14.24 6.10 9.32
C HIS A 206 13.91 7.28 10.21
N GLY A 207 12.68 7.39 10.69
CA GLY A 207 12.27 8.43 11.62
C GLY A 207 13.05 8.37 12.93
N LEU A 208 13.13 7.21 13.57
CA LEU A 208 13.84 6.99 14.83
C LEU A 208 15.36 7.17 14.72
N GLN A 209 15.93 6.93 13.53
CA GLN A 209 17.36 7.08 13.28
C GLN A 209 17.78 8.47 12.77
N THR A 210 16.86 9.40 12.66
CA THR A 210 17.18 10.76 12.21
C THR A 210 18.16 11.41 13.18
N LYS A 211 19.34 11.83 12.66
CA LYS A 211 20.42 12.48 13.43
C LYS A 211 20.72 13.84 12.83
N GLY A 212 20.90 14.83 13.69
CA GLY A 212 21.23 16.19 13.29
C GLY A 212 20.09 17.16 13.54
N GLY A 213 20.08 18.28 12.81
CA GLY A 213 19.07 19.33 12.96
C GLY A 213 17.85 19.12 12.04
N PRO A 214 16.93 20.09 11.99
CA PRO A 214 15.70 20.01 11.19
C PRO A 214 15.92 19.70 9.70
N ARG A 215 17.06 20.08 9.14
CA ARG A 215 17.43 19.80 7.75
C ARG A 215 17.61 18.30 7.45
N SER A 216 17.96 17.50 8.47
CA SER A 216 18.14 16.06 8.33
C SER A 216 16.81 15.31 8.21
N ILE A 217 15.70 15.87 8.70
CA ILE A 217 14.38 15.28 8.61
C ILE A 217 13.99 15.03 7.14
N GLY A 218 14.13 16.06 6.29
CA GLY A 218 13.84 15.94 4.86
C GLY A 218 14.65 14.84 4.16
N ARG A 219 15.95 14.71 4.53
CA ARG A 219 16.81 13.66 4.00
C ARG A 219 16.35 12.26 4.44
N SER A 220 16.00 12.09 5.72
CA SER A 220 15.47 10.84 6.25
C SER A 220 14.16 10.45 5.57
N VAL A 221 13.26 11.41 5.32
CA VAL A 221 12.01 11.21 4.59
C VAL A 221 12.27 10.69 3.18
N THR A 222 13.14 11.35 2.41
CA THR A 222 13.45 10.92 1.05
C THR A 222 14.06 9.51 1.03
N GLN A 223 14.97 9.22 1.94
CA GLN A 223 15.58 7.89 2.05
C GLN A 223 14.56 6.82 2.42
N SER A 224 13.64 7.11 3.35
CA SER A 224 12.55 6.22 3.74
C SER A 224 11.65 5.86 2.57
N VAL A 225 11.20 6.86 1.82
CA VAL A 225 10.31 6.66 0.66
C VAL A 225 11.00 5.82 -0.42
N VAL A 226 12.21 6.19 -0.81
CA VAL A 226 12.98 5.45 -1.83
C VAL A 226 13.20 4.00 -1.41
N GLN A 227 13.62 3.78 -0.17
CA GLN A 227 13.86 2.44 0.34
C GLN A 227 12.57 1.62 0.42
N SER A 228 11.47 2.20 0.87
CA SER A 228 10.16 1.54 0.90
C SER A 228 9.74 1.10 -0.50
N ILE A 229 9.85 1.97 -1.50
CA ILE A 229 9.50 1.65 -2.90
C ILE A 229 10.36 0.50 -3.43
N VAL A 230 11.68 0.55 -3.22
CA VAL A 230 12.59 -0.54 -3.65
C VAL A 230 12.23 -1.86 -2.98
N CYS A 231 11.97 -1.84 -1.67
CA CYS A 231 11.55 -3.04 -0.94
C CYS A 231 10.20 -3.58 -1.44
N ILE A 232 9.22 -2.70 -1.74
CA ILE A 232 7.92 -3.09 -2.31
C ILE A 232 8.13 -3.82 -3.64
N LEU A 233 8.90 -3.26 -4.58
CA LEU A 233 9.11 -3.86 -5.90
C LEU A 233 9.82 -5.21 -5.82
N ILE A 234 10.83 -5.34 -4.97
CA ILE A 234 11.54 -6.61 -4.76
C ILE A 234 10.61 -7.65 -4.13
N SER A 235 9.85 -7.26 -3.12
CA SER A 235 8.91 -8.15 -2.43
C SER A 235 7.75 -8.56 -3.31
N ASP A 236 7.25 -7.66 -4.16
CA ASP A 236 6.19 -7.95 -5.12
C ASP A 236 6.60 -9.06 -6.07
N TYR A 237 7.77 -8.93 -6.69
CA TYR A 237 8.31 -9.97 -7.57
C TYR A 237 8.46 -11.32 -6.85
N ALA A 238 8.99 -11.31 -5.62
CA ALA A 238 9.20 -12.53 -4.85
C ALA A 238 7.87 -13.21 -4.48
N ILE A 239 6.87 -12.43 -4.02
CA ILE A 239 5.56 -12.93 -3.64
C ILE A 239 4.82 -13.46 -4.86
N THR A 240 4.81 -12.72 -5.98
CA THR A 240 4.19 -13.16 -7.23
C THR A 240 4.79 -14.49 -7.71
N ARG A 241 6.12 -14.63 -7.65
CA ARG A 241 6.78 -15.89 -8.02
C ARG A 241 6.37 -17.06 -7.16
N ILE A 242 6.16 -16.83 -5.85
CA ILE A 242 5.68 -17.86 -4.93
C ILE A 242 4.25 -18.28 -5.30
N PHE A 243 3.37 -17.31 -5.56
CA PHE A 243 1.98 -17.62 -5.95
C PHE A 243 1.89 -18.41 -7.26
N VAL A 244 2.67 -18.01 -8.28
CA VAL A 244 2.74 -18.75 -9.58
C VAL A 244 3.29 -20.17 -9.40
N TRP A 245 4.09 -20.42 -8.38
CA TRP A 245 4.62 -21.75 -8.10
C TRP A 245 3.62 -22.66 -7.35
N ILE A 246 2.67 -22.03 -6.63
CA ILE A 246 1.63 -22.74 -5.85
C ILE A 246 0.36 -23.02 -6.71
N GLU A 247 0.08 -22.16 -7.72
CA GLU A 247 -0.99 -22.37 -8.72
C GLU A 247 -0.62 -23.49 -9.72
#